data_c167b6bc95f0d4273f4e4905a34c2c3d
#
_entry.id   c167b6bc95f0d4273f4e4905a34c2c3d
#
_cell.length_a   1.000
_cell.length_b   1.000
_cell.length_c   1.000
_cell.angle_alpha   90.00
_cell.angle_beta   90.00
_cell.angle_gamma   90.00
#
_symmetry.space_group_name_H-M   'P 1'
#
loop_
_entity.id
_entity.type
_entity.pdbx_description
1 polymer ?
#
loop_
_entity_poly.entity_id
_entity_poly.type
_entity_poly.pdbx_seq_one_letter_code
_entity_poly.pdbx_strand_id
1 'polypeptide(L)'
;MKRRITNWKQDFPIHEEAEDFAGRKRSFVVDCHEGPLGYTVRASEAGKEGLGYEFACYSETSPYAALGRVRDKMRRGLATRHLSGAKGPAEMLHDGLDGRISSRDGEVIVVVDGTALDTDDLARILAAREGWGFELRITDPLE
;
A
#
# COMPACT_ATOMS: atom_id res chain seq x y z
N MET A 1 -29.58 -20.06 2.37
CA MET A 1 -29.84 -18.74 2.98
C MET A 1 -28.53 -18.07 3.33
N LYS A 2 -28.26 -16.92 2.74
CA LYS A 2 -27.03 -16.18 3.06
C LYS A 2 -27.15 -15.56 4.45
N ARG A 3 -26.23 -15.90 5.34
CA ARG A 3 -26.13 -15.28 6.65
C ARG A 3 -25.67 -13.84 6.47
N ARG A 4 -26.49 -12.89 6.90
CA ARG A 4 -26.08 -11.49 6.91
C ARG A 4 -25.09 -11.26 8.04
N ILE A 5 -23.93 -10.72 7.72
CA ILE A 5 -22.94 -10.34 8.73
C ILE A 5 -23.34 -8.95 9.25
N THR A 6 -23.85 -8.90 10.48
CA THR A 6 -24.46 -7.68 11.05
C THR A 6 -23.57 -6.94 12.05
N ASN A 7 -22.58 -7.63 12.65
CA ASN A 7 -21.80 -7.06 13.75
C ASN A 7 -20.37 -6.65 13.39
N TRP A 8 -20.02 -6.68 12.11
CA TRP A 8 -18.66 -6.36 11.68
C TRP A 8 -18.23 -4.93 12.03
N LYS A 9 -19.18 -3.99 12.11
CA LYS A 9 -18.89 -2.57 12.40
C LYS A 9 -18.25 -2.38 13.78
N GLN A 10 -18.49 -3.29 14.70
CA GLN A 10 -17.91 -3.23 16.04
C GLN A 10 -16.43 -3.59 16.06
N ASP A 11 -15.97 -4.31 15.04
CA ASP A 11 -14.60 -4.78 14.93
C ASP A 11 -13.68 -3.78 14.20
N PHE A 12 -14.25 -2.77 13.57
CA PHE A 12 -13.50 -1.75 12.82
C PHE A 12 -13.72 -0.35 13.40
N PRO A 13 -12.73 0.56 13.32
CA PRO A 13 -11.39 0.34 12.80
C PRO A 13 -10.53 -0.53 13.72
N ILE A 14 -9.55 -1.20 13.12
CA ILE A 14 -8.55 -1.98 13.83
C ILE A 14 -7.23 -1.21 13.79
N HIS A 15 -6.57 -1.10 14.93
CA HIS A 15 -5.23 -0.51 15.03
C HIS A 15 -4.22 -1.65 15.15
N GLU A 16 -3.34 -1.79 14.17
CA GLU A 16 -2.35 -2.87 14.11
C GLU A 16 -0.96 -2.32 13.91
N GLU A 17 0.03 -3.04 14.45
CA GLU A 17 1.43 -2.83 14.14
C GLU A 17 1.93 -3.98 13.29
N ALA A 18 2.84 -3.68 12.36
CA ALA A 18 3.50 -4.68 11.53
C ALA A 18 4.93 -4.25 11.24
N GLU A 19 5.85 -5.20 11.17
CA GLU A 19 7.25 -4.90 10.86
C GLU A 19 7.47 -4.85 9.35
N ASP A 20 8.31 -3.90 8.92
CA ASP A 20 8.73 -3.80 7.54
C ASP A 20 10.02 -4.62 7.30
N PHE A 21 10.55 -4.53 6.08
CA PHE A 21 11.76 -5.26 5.66
C PHE A 21 13.00 -4.95 6.52
N ALA A 22 13.00 -3.81 7.19
CA ALA A 22 14.12 -3.39 8.06
C ALA A 22 13.88 -3.72 9.53
N GLY A 23 12.80 -4.44 9.86
CA GLY A 23 12.41 -4.73 11.23
C GLY A 23 11.81 -3.54 11.95
N ARG A 24 11.50 -2.46 11.25
CA ARG A 24 10.90 -1.27 11.81
C ARG A 24 9.40 -1.49 11.97
N LYS A 25 8.86 -1.18 13.15
CA LYS A 25 7.43 -1.27 13.41
C LYS A 25 6.70 -0.10 12.76
N ARG A 26 5.63 -0.43 12.01
CA ARG A 26 4.76 0.55 11.39
C ARG A 26 3.34 0.36 11.90
N SER A 27 2.66 1.47 12.15
CA SER A 27 1.29 1.45 12.69
C SER A 27 0.29 1.68 11.58
N PHE A 28 -0.78 0.88 11.58
CA PHE A 28 -1.83 0.93 10.57
C PHE A 28 -3.19 1.11 11.20
N VAL A 29 -4.06 1.83 10.50
CA VAL A 29 -5.49 1.87 10.77
C VAL A 29 -6.18 1.07 9.67
N VAL A 30 -6.94 0.06 10.08
CA VAL A 30 -7.64 -0.84 9.15
C VAL A 30 -9.14 -0.55 9.24
N ASP A 31 -9.68 -0.02 8.16
CA ASP A 31 -11.10 0.32 8.04
C ASP A 31 -11.82 -0.63 7.10
N CYS A 32 -13.13 -0.76 7.30
CA CYS A 32 -14.01 -1.50 6.42
C CYS A 32 -15.15 -0.60 5.95
N HIS A 33 -15.43 -0.65 4.66
CA HIS A 33 -16.54 0.05 4.06
C HIS A 33 -17.45 -0.96 3.34
N GLU A 34 -18.74 -0.95 3.68
CA GLU A 34 -19.74 -1.75 3.00
C GLU A 34 -20.34 -0.95 1.84
N GLY A 35 -20.21 -1.48 0.63
CA GLY A 35 -20.83 -0.94 -0.57
C GLY A 35 -21.99 -1.83 -1.05
N PRO A 36 -22.64 -1.46 -2.17
CA PRO A 36 -23.76 -2.23 -2.70
C PRO A 36 -23.42 -3.67 -3.08
N LEU A 37 -22.16 -3.92 -3.44
CA LEU A 37 -21.70 -5.20 -3.96
C LEU A 37 -20.85 -6.00 -2.97
N GLY A 38 -20.48 -5.41 -1.82
CA GLY A 38 -19.67 -6.11 -0.85
C GLY A 38 -18.88 -5.19 0.07
N TYR A 39 -17.75 -5.69 0.55
CA TYR A 39 -16.94 -5.04 1.58
C TYR A 39 -15.55 -4.72 1.08
N THR A 40 -15.11 -3.48 1.29
CA THR A 40 -13.73 -3.04 1.03
C THR A 40 -13.02 -2.86 2.37
N VAL A 41 -11.92 -3.55 2.56
CA VAL A 41 -11.05 -3.37 3.73
C VAL A 41 -9.77 -2.70 3.28
N ARG A 42 -9.37 -1.67 4.00
CA ARG A 42 -8.20 -0.85 3.67
C ARG A 42 -7.36 -0.61 4.91
N ALA A 43 -6.08 -0.95 4.83
CA ALA A 43 -5.10 -0.66 5.85
C ALA A 43 -4.23 0.50 5.37
N SER A 44 -4.21 1.59 6.12
CA SER A 44 -3.43 2.79 5.81
C SER A 44 -2.44 3.05 6.93
N GLU A 45 -1.23 3.39 6.59
CA GLU A 45 -0.21 3.73 7.59
C GLU A 45 -0.61 4.99 8.34
N ALA A 46 -0.69 4.90 9.67
CA ALA A 46 -1.14 5.98 10.53
C ALA A 46 -0.17 7.17 10.49
N GLY A 47 -0.74 8.39 10.51
CA GLY A 47 0.06 9.61 10.57
C GLY A 47 0.77 9.99 9.27
N LYS A 48 0.51 9.31 8.16
CA LYS A 48 1.16 9.59 6.88
C LYS A 48 0.28 10.36 5.90
N GLU A 49 -0.97 10.63 6.26
CA GLU A 49 -1.93 11.38 5.43
C GLU A 49 -2.07 10.84 4.00
N GLY A 50 -2.09 9.51 3.86
CA GLY A 50 -2.18 8.85 2.55
C GLY A 50 -0.88 8.74 1.79
N LEU A 51 0.25 9.14 2.38
CA LEU A 51 1.56 9.13 1.73
C LEU A 51 2.49 8.02 2.26
N GLY A 52 1.96 7.09 3.05
CA GLY A 52 2.66 5.91 3.51
C GLY A 52 2.16 4.65 2.83
N TYR A 53 2.43 3.51 3.43
CA TYR A 53 1.90 2.23 2.95
C TYR A 53 0.38 2.21 2.99
N GLU A 54 -0.22 1.59 2.00
CA GLU A 54 -1.65 1.33 1.94
C GLU A 54 -1.90 0.00 1.25
N PHE A 55 -2.79 -0.81 1.83
CA PHE A 55 -3.16 -2.11 1.30
C PHE A 55 -4.68 -2.23 1.34
N ALA A 56 -5.27 -2.77 0.29
CA ALA A 56 -6.72 -2.89 0.22
C ALA A 56 -7.12 -4.19 -0.46
N CYS A 57 -8.29 -4.71 -0.07
CA CYS A 57 -8.94 -5.84 -0.71
C CYS A 57 -10.44 -5.69 -0.64
N TYR A 58 -11.11 -6.37 -1.56
CA TYR A 58 -12.55 -6.41 -1.66
C TYR A 58 -13.04 -7.85 -1.48
N SER A 59 -14.20 -8.00 -0.84
CA SER A 59 -14.90 -9.28 -0.76
C SER A 59 -16.40 -9.06 -0.93
N GLU A 60 -17.04 -9.88 -1.76
CA GLU A 60 -18.48 -9.85 -1.95
C GLU A 60 -19.22 -10.42 -0.74
N THR A 61 -18.59 -11.27 0.05
CA THR A 61 -19.24 -12.10 1.05
C THR A 61 -18.94 -11.72 2.50
N SER A 62 -17.74 -11.26 2.79
CA SER A 62 -17.32 -11.08 4.19
C SER A 62 -16.24 -10.02 4.36
N PRO A 63 -16.42 -9.09 5.33
CA PRO A 63 -15.35 -8.16 5.68
C PRO A 63 -14.13 -8.89 6.25
N TYR A 64 -14.32 -10.02 6.90
CA TYR A 64 -13.21 -10.80 7.48
C TYR A 64 -12.39 -11.51 6.42
N ALA A 65 -13.01 -11.96 5.33
CA ALA A 65 -12.29 -12.51 4.19
C ALA A 65 -11.42 -11.44 3.51
N ALA A 66 -11.96 -10.23 3.35
CA ALA A 66 -11.20 -9.10 2.85
C ALA A 66 -10.05 -8.73 3.80
N LEU A 67 -10.31 -8.71 5.11
CA LEU A 67 -9.30 -8.43 6.14
C LEU A 67 -8.14 -9.42 6.06
N GLY A 68 -8.42 -10.72 5.94
CA GLY A 68 -7.40 -11.75 5.81
C GLY A 68 -6.50 -11.52 4.61
N ARG A 69 -7.09 -11.15 3.47
CA ARG A 69 -6.33 -10.84 2.26
C ARG A 69 -5.50 -9.56 2.39
N VAL A 70 -6.04 -8.54 3.07
CA VAL A 70 -5.29 -7.31 3.36
C VAL A 70 -4.07 -7.64 4.21
N ARG A 71 -4.24 -8.46 5.25
CA ARG A 71 -3.12 -8.87 6.11
C ARG A 71 -2.06 -9.65 5.35
N ASP A 72 -2.45 -10.49 4.38
CA ASP A 72 -1.51 -11.19 3.50
C ASP A 72 -0.74 -10.21 2.61
N LYS A 73 -1.43 -9.23 2.04
CA LYS A 73 -0.79 -8.16 1.24
C LYS A 73 0.17 -7.33 2.08
N MET A 74 -0.21 -6.98 3.31
CA MET A 74 0.64 -6.26 4.24
C MET A 74 1.94 -7.02 4.52
N ARG A 75 1.82 -8.30 4.85
CA ARG A 75 2.96 -9.15 5.16
C ARG A 75 3.93 -9.22 3.99
N ARG A 76 3.43 -9.44 2.77
CA ARG A 76 4.26 -9.53 1.56
C ARG A 76 4.83 -8.18 1.16
N GLY A 77 4.00 -7.13 1.19
CA GLY A 77 4.41 -5.79 0.78
C GLY A 77 5.45 -5.19 1.72
N LEU A 78 5.27 -5.37 3.02
CA LEU A 78 6.22 -4.85 4.03
C LEU A 78 7.54 -5.62 4.02
N ALA A 79 7.54 -6.89 3.61
CA ALA A 79 8.75 -7.69 3.51
C ALA A 79 9.56 -7.41 2.25
N THR A 80 8.97 -6.75 1.26
CA THR A 80 9.61 -6.48 -0.03
C THR A 80 10.20 -5.08 -0.03
N ARG A 81 11.44 -4.97 -0.47
CA ARG A 81 12.15 -3.70 -0.59
C ARG A 81 12.50 -3.42 -2.04
N HIS A 82 12.18 -2.23 -2.51
CA HIS A 82 12.44 -1.79 -3.89
C HIS A 82 13.51 -0.72 -3.99
N LEU A 83 13.68 0.08 -2.91
CA LEU A 83 14.61 1.20 -2.87
C LEU A 83 15.73 0.94 -1.88
N SER A 84 16.92 1.47 -2.17
CA SER A 84 18.01 1.48 -1.20
C SER A 84 17.59 2.38 -0.02
N GLY A 85 17.76 1.86 1.21
CA GLY A 85 17.52 2.64 2.42
C GLY A 85 18.77 3.31 2.94
N ALA A 86 19.80 3.36 2.12
CA ALA A 86 21.09 3.88 2.52
C ALA A 86 21.07 5.41 2.63
N LYS A 87 22.11 5.94 3.21
CA LYS A 87 22.37 7.37 3.29
C LYS A 87 22.45 7.96 1.89
N GLY A 88 21.69 9.01 1.63
CA GLY A 88 21.65 9.70 0.35
C GLY A 88 20.36 9.50 -0.43
N PRO A 89 20.33 9.92 -1.71
CA PRO A 89 19.15 9.77 -2.56
C PRO A 89 18.78 8.30 -2.75
N ALA A 90 17.48 8.01 -2.75
CA ALA A 90 16.99 6.66 -2.99
C ALA A 90 17.37 6.17 -4.38
N GLU A 91 17.73 4.89 -4.49
CA GLU A 91 18.07 4.23 -5.74
C GLU A 91 17.28 2.93 -5.85
N MET A 92 17.06 2.43 -7.07
CA MET A 92 16.46 1.13 -7.26
C MET A 92 17.43 0.02 -6.84
N LEU A 93 16.94 -0.91 -6.01
CA LEU A 93 17.70 -2.10 -5.66
C LEU A 93 17.67 -3.15 -6.78
N HIS A 94 16.58 -3.17 -7.55
CA HIS A 94 16.32 -4.09 -8.64
C HIS A 94 15.88 -3.30 -9.85
N ASP A 95 15.54 -3.97 -10.95
CA ASP A 95 15.14 -3.30 -12.18
C ASP A 95 13.63 -3.02 -12.22
N GLY A 96 12.98 -2.95 -11.07
CA GLY A 96 11.55 -2.67 -10.98
C GLY A 96 11.19 -1.92 -9.73
N LEU A 97 10.09 -1.18 -9.83
CA LEU A 97 9.46 -0.49 -8.69
C LEU A 97 7.99 -0.86 -8.66
N ASP A 98 7.52 -1.29 -7.51
CA ASP A 98 6.10 -1.43 -7.24
C ASP A 98 5.70 -0.39 -6.20
N GLY A 99 4.56 0.24 -6.43
CA GLY A 99 4.11 1.27 -5.53
C GLY A 99 2.67 1.66 -5.78
N ARG A 100 2.30 2.79 -5.24
CA ARG A 100 0.94 3.30 -5.32
C ARG A 100 0.98 4.75 -5.79
N ILE A 101 0.03 5.11 -6.65
CA ILE A 101 -0.14 6.48 -7.11
C ILE A 101 -0.98 7.23 -6.09
N SER A 102 -0.47 8.37 -5.64
CA SER A 102 -1.14 9.26 -4.71
C SER A 102 -0.99 10.71 -5.18
N SER A 103 -1.37 11.66 -4.36
CA SER A 103 -1.21 13.08 -4.66
C SER A 103 -0.93 13.88 -3.39
N ARG A 104 -0.27 15.00 -3.55
CA ARG A 104 -0.06 15.99 -2.51
C ARG A 104 -0.14 17.38 -3.16
N ASP A 105 -1.05 18.23 -2.66
CA ASP A 105 -1.24 19.59 -3.18
C ASP A 105 -1.47 19.63 -4.70
N GLY A 106 -2.22 18.66 -5.22
CA GLY A 106 -2.54 18.56 -6.64
C GLY A 106 -1.44 17.94 -7.51
N GLU A 107 -0.30 17.60 -6.94
CA GLU A 107 0.79 16.96 -7.66
C GLU A 107 0.81 15.44 -7.46
N VAL A 108 1.25 14.72 -8.49
CA VAL A 108 1.37 13.27 -8.42
C VAL A 108 2.50 12.89 -7.48
N ILE A 109 2.19 11.96 -6.58
CA ILE A 109 3.15 11.32 -5.69
C ILE A 109 3.10 9.82 -5.95
N VAL A 110 4.26 9.18 -5.97
CA VAL A 110 4.37 7.72 -6.05
C VAL A 110 4.91 7.23 -4.71
N VAL A 111 4.16 6.36 -4.05
CA VAL A 111 4.58 5.79 -2.77
C VAL A 111 5.21 4.43 -3.03
N VAL A 112 6.50 4.30 -2.73
CA VAL A 112 7.27 3.07 -2.88
C VAL A 112 7.95 2.76 -1.55
N ASP A 113 7.81 1.53 -1.05
CA ASP A 113 8.34 1.12 0.26
C ASP A 113 7.87 2.03 1.40
N GLY A 114 6.62 2.54 1.30
CA GLY A 114 6.07 3.47 2.28
C GLY A 114 6.68 4.87 2.22
N THR A 115 7.48 5.18 1.22
CA THR A 115 8.14 6.47 1.02
C THR A 115 7.48 7.24 -0.11
N ALA A 116 7.09 8.48 0.16
CA ALA A 116 6.49 9.36 -0.84
C ALA A 116 7.57 9.94 -1.74
N LEU A 117 7.43 9.71 -3.03
CA LEU A 117 8.35 10.22 -4.05
C LEU A 117 7.59 11.18 -4.96
N ASP A 118 8.09 12.40 -5.11
CA ASP A 118 7.54 13.30 -6.11
C ASP A 118 8.12 12.99 -7.50
N THR A 119 7.69 13.74 -8.52
CA THR A 119 8.16 13.48 -9.90
C THR A 119 9.65 13.73 -10.06
N ASP A 120 10.21 14.67 -9.33
CA ASP A 120 11.66 14.94 -9.36
C ASP A 120 12.44 13.80 -8.72
N ASP A 121 11.96 13.25 -7.61
CA ASP A 121 12.56 12.07 -6.96
C ASP A 121 12.54 10.87 -7.91
N LEU A 122 11.39 10.63 -8.55
CA LEU A 122 11.24 9.52 -9.48
C LEU A 122 12.17 9.68 -10.70
N ALA A 123 12.24 10.90 -11.26
CA ALA A 123 13.14 11.20 -12.38
C ALA A 123 14.60 10.92 -12.01
N ARG A 124 14.99 11.29 -10.80
CA ARG A 124 16.35 11.07 -10.30
C ARG A 124 16.68 9.59 -10.16
N ILE A 125 15.72 8.80 -9.66
CA ILE A 125 15.87 7.34 -9.55
C ILE A 125 16.01 6.71 -10.94
N LEU A 126 15.19 7.12 -11.90
CA LEU A 126 15.20 6.59 -13.26
C LEU A 126 16.44 7.00 -14.04
N ALA A 127 17.03 8.16 -13.75
CA ALA A 127 18.21 8.66 -14.45
C ALA A 127 19.40 7.69 -14.39
N ALA A 128 19.49 6.87 -13.35
CA ALA A 128 20.54 5.85 -13.21
C ALA A 128 20.42 4.74 -14.28
N ARG A 129 19.29 4.64 -14.96
CA ARG A 129 19.03 3.64 -16.00
C ARG A 129 18.86 4.30 -17.39
N GLU A 130 19.46 5.47 -17.61
CA GLU A 130 19.39 6.14 -18.91
C GLU A 130 19.81 5.20 -20.03
N GLY A 131 19.02 5.16 -21.10
CA GLY A 131 19.24 4.25 -22.21
C GLY A 131 18.59 2.88 -22.11
N TRP A 132 18.07 2.53 -20.91
CA TRP A 132 17.34 1.27 -20.72
C TRP A 132 15.88 1.45 -21.16
N GLY A 133 15.25 0.35 -21.54
CA GLY A 133 13.81 0.32 -21.81
C GLY A 133 13.01 0.19 -20.51
N PHE A 134 11.70 0.41 -20.60
CA PHE A 134 10.84 0.23 -19.45
C PHE A 134 9.46 -0.32 -19.85
N GLU A 135 8.79 -0.96 -18.91
CA GLU A 135 7.39 -1.33 -18.99
C GLU A 135 6.64 -0.65 -17.85
N LEU A 136 5.47 -0.09 -18.15
CA LEU A 136 4.62 0.51 -17.13
C LEU A 136 3.29 -0.24 -17.11
N ARG A 137 2.92 -0.76 -15.95
CA ARG A 137 1.65 -1.44 -15.73
C ARG A 137 0.92 -0.78 -14.57
N ILE A 138 -0.34 -0.41 -14.80
CA ILE A 138 -1.20 0.15 -13.77
C ILE A 138 -2.15 -0.97 -13.33
N THR A 139 -2.25 -1.18 -12.02
CA THR A 139 -3.02 -2.28 -11.44
C THR A 139 -4.08 -1.76 -10.49
N ASP A 140 -5.18 -2.52 -10.37
CA ASP A 140 -6.25 -2.22 -9.42
C ASP A 140 -5.80 -2.62 -8.01
N PRO A 141 -5.78 -1.70 -7.03
CA PRO A 141 -5.33 -2.00 -5.68
C PRO A 141 -6.25 -2.96 -4.91
N LEU A 142 -7.49 -3.14 -5.38
CA LEU A 142 -8.47 -4.01 -4.71
C LEU A 142 -8.35 -5.48 -5.13
N GLU A 143 -7.62 -5.76 -6.17
CA GLU A 143 -7.38 -7.13 -6.63
C GLU A 143 -6.37 -7.89 -5.81
#